data_95a2d9e126bc7e6117408a0d39673adb
#
_entry.id   95a2d9e126bc7e6117408a0d39673adb
#
_cell.length_a   1.000
_cell.length_b   1.000
_cell.length_c   1.000
_cell.angle_alpha   90.00
_cell.angle_beta   90.00
_cell.angle_gamma   90.00
#
_symmetry.space_group_name_H-M   'P 1'
#
loop_
_entity.id
_entity.type
_entity.pdbx_description
1 polymer ?
#
loop_
_entity_poly.entity_id
_entity_poly.type
_entity_poly.pdbx_seq_one_letter_code
_entity_poly.pdbx_strand_id
1 'polypeptide(L)'
;MTEVSGRLFRILSGDVIKTSKIRYAKNGQDFPFGFKLDDQAHGSQKELSVHFISPEYPYSPEEIRMHSAGKDELRVILESDARVLSDLRLLIKTEKYIKRKQGTSISAIEGQILQTKGAQNTGREKELIERVKASVGKSTLVINAADISSSSQDALVRVTDGFQELISRTYTQLKLLDGRTYSEQQVAGAANPDSGLFDAAEASKLFAPSEEVLSFVLRKEALGEQVTVKTIVDSLTAKPYGWDLASIEVLISFLIGTSKVTLTVDGNLLKRSEVATALRNTQKHAHAVVSPQKTFDERRVAAFRKFCTDGCDEPNAPKDPLELARH
;
A
#
# COMPACT_ATOMS: atom_id res chain seq x y z
N MET A 1 -25.03 14.33 1.13
CA MET A 1 -24.99 13.29 2.20
C MET A 1 -26.10 13.57 3.20
N THR A 2 -26.90 12.58 3.52
CA THR A 2 -27.88 12.73 4.62
C THR A 2 -27.10 12.78 5.94
N GLU A 3 -27.67 13.44 6.94
CA GLU A 3 -27.05 13.50 8.27
C GLU A 3 -26.90 12.12 8.93
N VAL A 4 -27.81 11.23 8.61
CA VAL A 4 -27.81 9.83 9.05
C VAL A 4 -26.61 9.08 8.46
N SER A 5 -26.40 9.17 7.15
CA SER A 5 -25.23 8.55 6.49
C SER A 5 -23.92 9.10 7.03
N GLY A 6 -23.84 10.42 7.30
CA GLY A 6 -22.65 11.03 7.88
C GLY A 6 -22.36 10.55 9.31
N ARG A 7 -23.39 10.27 10.11
CA ARG A 7 -23.20 9.73 11.46
C ARG A 7 -22.81 8.26 11.41
N LEU A 8 -23.48 7.46 10.55
CA LEU A 8 -23.10 6.07 10.33
C LEU A 8 -21.65 5.95 9.88
N PHE A 9 -21.24 6.78 8.92
CA PHE A 9 -19.83 6.80 8.47
C PHE A 9 -18.86 7.08 9.61
N ARG A 10 -19.15 8.07 10.48
CA ARG A 10 -18.29 8.35 11.64
C ARG A 10 -18.14 7.16 12.58
N ILE A 11 -19.24 6.45 12.85
CA ILE A 11 -19.19 5.23 13.68
C ILE A 11 -18.34 4.15 12.99
N LEU A 12 -18.58 3.89 11.70
CA LEU A 12 -17.81 2.88 10.95
C LEU A 12 -16.31 3.19 10.91
N SER A 13 -15.92 4.41 10.59
CA SER A 13 -14.52 4.80 10.45
C SER A 13 -13.82 5.09 11.78
N GLY A 14 -14.51 5.65 12.77
CA GLY A 14 -13.94 6.11 14.03
C GLY A 14 -14.05 5.12 15.19
N ASP A 15 -15.16 4.34 15.24
CA ASP A 15 -15.43 3.46 16.38
C ASP A 15 -15.29 1.97 16.03
N VAL A 16 -15.50 1.59 14.76
CA VAL A 16 -15.43 0.19 14.32
C VAL A 16 -14.06 -0.13 13.73
N ILE A 17 -13.66 0.56 12.67
CA ILE A 17 -12.42 0.23 11.94
C ILE A 17 -11.19 0.94 12.53
N LYS A 18 -11.30 2.21 12.92
CA LYS A 18 -10.25 2.98 13.62
C LYS A 18 -8.89 3.10 12.94
N THR A 19 -8.76 2.65 11.70
CA THR A 19 -7.52 2.70 10.93
C THR A 19 -7.81 3.04 9.48
N SER A 20 -6.84 3.66 8.80
CA SER A 20 -6.87 3.94 7.37
C SER A 20 -5.90 3.07 6.57
N LYS A 21 -5.28 2.09 7.21
CA LYS A 21 -4.36 1.13 6.60
C LYS A 21 -4.49 -0.22 7.29
N ILE A 22 -4.26 -1.27 6.54
CA ILE A 22 -4.24 -2.64 7.05
C ILE A 22 -2.89 -3.26 6.73
N ARG A 23 -2.31 -3.90 7.73
CA ARG A 23 -1.05 -4.61 7.60
C ARG A 23 -1.29 -5.94 6.91
N TYR A 24 -0.58 -6.18 5.80
CA TYR A 24 -0.67 -7.45 5.08
C TYR A 24 0.08 -8.54 5.83
N ALA A 25 -0.61 -9.64 6.17
CA ALA A 25 -0.09 -10.66 7.05
C ALA A 25 1.13 -11.42 6.46
N LYS A 26 1.20 -11.55 5.12
CA LYS A 26 2.27 -12.34 4.49
C LYS A 26 3.63 -11.66 4.50
N ASN A 27 3.69 -10.33 4.38
CA ASN A 27 4.95 -9.61 4.31
C ASN A 27 5.09 -8.47 5.33
N GLY A 28 4.04 -8.18 6.12
CA GLY A 28 4.07 -7.12 7.11
C GLY A 28 3.99 -5.69 6.56
N GLN A 29 3.76 -5.51 5.25
CA GLN A 29 3.59 -4.22 4.61
C GLN A 29 2.23 -3.61 4.94
N ASP A 30 2.19 -2.29 5.16
CA ASP A 30 0.96 -1.54 5.39
C ASP A 30 0.35 -1.08 4.06
N PHE A 31 -0.91 -1.44 3.82
CA PHE A 31 -1.68 -1.00 2.66
C PHE A 31 -2.74 0.01 3.08
N PRO A 32 -2.62 1.27 2.63
CA PRO A 32 -3.64 2.28 2.88
C PRO A 32 -4.87 2.03 2.02
N PHE A 33 -6.04 2.42 2.55
CA PHE A 33 -7.30 2.31 1.82
C PHE A 33 -8.18 3.54 1.97
N GLY A 34 -9.02 3.76 0.96
CA GLY A 34 -10.08 4.76 1.00
C GLY A 34 -11.36 4.18 1.60
N PHE A 35 -12.18 5.03 2.23
CA PHE A 35 -13.50 4.66 2.72
C PHE A 35 -14.59 5.07 1.75
N LYS A 36 -15.56 4.17 1.57
CA LYS A 36 -16.82 4.47 0.88
C LYS A 36 -18.01 4.00 1.73
N LEU A 37 -19.09 4.75 1.72
CA LEU A 37 -20.37 4.34 2.26
C LEU A 37 -21.44 4.58 1.19
N ASP A 38 -22.11 3.52 0.78
CA ASP A 38 -23.01 3.51 -0.36
C ASP A 38 -22.28 4.08 -1.61
N ASP A 39 -22.83 5.09 -2.28
CA ASP A 39 -22.19 5.71 -3.45
C ASP A 39 -21.21 6.85 -3.10
N GLN A 40 -20.95 7.08 -1.81
CA GLN A 40 -20.16 8.23 -1.37
C GLN A 40 -18.78 7.83 -0.90
N ALA A 41 -17.76 8.43 -1.52
CA ALA A 41 -16.40 8.34 -1.07
C ALA A 41 -16.09 9.36 0.04
N HIS A 42 -15.32 8.95 1.03
CA HIS A 42 -14.97 9.76 2.19
C HIS A 42 -13.46 9.86 2.36
N GLY A 43 -12.97 11.08 2.59
CA GLY A 43 -11.55 11.36 2.75
C GLY A 43 -10.75 11.20 1.44
N SER A 44 -9.43 10.98 1.58
CA SER A 44 -8.55 10.79 0.43
C SER A 44 -8.80 9.43 -0.22
N GLN A 45 -8.99 9.42 -1.53
CA GLN A 45 -9.11 8.18 -2.28
C GLN A 45 -7.76 7.48 -2.39
N LYS A 46 -7.77 6.16 -2.33
CA LYS A 46 -6.62 5.28 -2.48
C LYS A 46 -6.90 4.25 -3.57
N GLU A 47 -5.88 3.56 -4.03
CA GLU A 47 -6.03 2.49 -5.02
C GLU A 47 -6.97 1.39 -4.51
N LEU A 48 -6.82 0.99 -3.26
CA LEU A 48 -7.74 0.06 -2.59
C LEU A 48 -8.79 0.83 -1.77
N SER A 49 -9.98 0.29 -1.64
CA SER A 49 -11.02 0.85 -0.78
C SER A 49 -11.81 -0.19 -0.01
N VAL A 50 -12.30 0.20 1.17
CA VAL A 50 -13.32 -0.51 1.91
C VAL A 50 -14.65 0.22 1.70
N HIS A 51 -15.60 -0.46 1.08
CA HIS A 51 -16.88 0.08 0.66
C HIS A 51 -18.01 -0.55 1.49
N PHE A 52 -18.50 0.18 2.49
CA PHE A 52 -19.65 -0.24 3.27
C PHE A 52 -20.94 0.01 2.49
N ILE A 53 -21.80 -1.00 2.49
CA ILE A 53 -23.12 -0.94 1.88
C ILE A 53 -24.16 -0.98 3.00
N SER A 54 -24.92 0.09 3.17
CA SER A 54 -25.94 0.18 4.20
C SER A 54 -27.20 -0.61 3.81
N PRO A 55 -28.05 -1.00 4.77
CA PRO A 55 -29.32 -1.66 4.48
C PRO A 55 -30.32 -0.80 3.70
N GLU A 56 -30.11 0.53 3.62
CA GLU A 56 -30.95 1.45 2.83
C GLU A 56 -30.45 1.61 1.38
N TYR A 57 -29.36 0.93 1.01
CA TYR A 57 -28.82 0.98 -0.35
C TYR A 57 -29.83 0.36 -1.34
N PRO A 58 -30.16 1.03 -2.47
CA PRO A 58 -31.32 0.67 -3.27
C PRO A 58 -31.17 -0.58 -4.13
N TYR A 59 -30.00 -1.20 -4.16
CA TYR A 59 -29.71 -2.35 -5.01
C TYR A 59 -29.78 -3.66 -4.24
N SER A 60 -30.20 -4.71 -4.93
CA SER A 60 -30.21 -6.09 -4.39
C SER A 60 -28.78 -6.61 -4.14
N PRO A 61 -28.60 -7.63 -3.28
CA PRO A 61 -27.30 -8.23 -3.05
C PRO A 61 -26.62 -8.73 -4.34
N GLU A 62 -27.39 -9.22 -5.32
CA GLU A 62 -26.91 -9.68 -6.62
C GLU A 62 -26.37 -8.50 -7.46
N GLU A 63 -27.11 -7.40 -7.52
CA GLU A 63 -26.66 -6.18 -8.20
C GLU A 63 -25.43 -5.57 -7.53
N ILE A 64 -25.35 -5.59 -6.20
CA ILE A 64 -24.17 -5.14 -5.46
C ILE A 64 -22.95 -5.98 -5.82
N ARG A 65 -23.09 -7.32 -5.94
CA ARG A 65 -22.01 -8.18 -6.42
C ARG A 65 -21.59 -7.82 -7.83
N MET A 66 -22.52 -7.73 -8.75
CA MET A 66 -22.24 -7.37 -10.16
C MET A 66 -21.51 -6.02 -10.27
N HIS A 67 -21.96 -5.02 -9.51
CA HIS A 67 -21.33 -3.68 -9.49
C HIS A 67 -19.93 -3.65 -8.86
N SER A 68 -19.49 -4.73 -8.19
CA SER A 68 -18.12 -4.85 -7.66
C SER A 68 -17.12 -5.37 -8.68
N ALA A 69 -17.60 -5.90 -9.84
CA ALA A 69 -16.73 -6.46 -10.86
C ALA A 69 -15.75 -5.42 -11.41
N GLY A 70 -14.48 -5.80 -11.51
CA GLY A 70 -13.40 -4.96 -12.01
C GLY A 70 -13.00 -3.79 -11.09
N LYS A 71 -13.50 -3.74 -9.85
CA LYS A 71 -13.16 -2.71 -8.87
C LYS A 71 -12.22 -3.23 -7.79
N ASP A 72 -11.21 -2.43 -7.45
CA ASP A 72 -10.26 -2.74 -6.38
C ASP A 72 -10.82 -2.32 -5.02
N GLU A 73 -11.96 -2.91 -4.65
CA GLU A 73 -12.67 -2.60 -3.42
C GLU A 73 -13.19 -3.86 -2.70
N LEU A 74 -13.09 -3.84 -1.38
CA LEU A 74 -13.80 -4.77 -0.51
C LEU A 74 -15.17 -4.18 -0.21
N ARG A 75 -16.23 -4.79 -0.68
CA ARG A 75 -17.60 -4.45 -0.29
C ARG A 75 -18.00 -5.19 0.97
N VAL A 76 -18.46 -4.43 1.95
CA VAL A 76 -18.95 -4.90 3.24
C VAL A 76 -20.44 -4.64 3.30
N ILE A 77 -21.26 -5.63 2.93
CA ILE A 77 -22.72 -5.52 2.91
C ILE A 77 -23.20 -5.75 4.33
N LEU A 78 -23.66 -4.66 4.99
CA LEU A 78 -24.08 -4.70 6.37
C LEU A 78 -25.38 -5.52 6.53
N GLU A 79 -25.43 -6.34 7.58
CA GLU A 79 -26.67 -7.03 7.95
C GLU A 79 -27.73 -6.00 8.35
N SER A 80 -28.96 -6.20 7.89
CA SER A 80 -30.08 -5.30 8.18
C SER A 80 -30.49 -5.40 9.65
N ASP A 81 -30.40 -4.27 10.35
CA ASP A 81 -30.96 -4.08 11.69
C ASP A 81 -31.81 -2.80 11.69
N ALA A 82 -33.15 -2.98 11.71
CA ALA A 82 -34.10 -1.88 11.68
C ALA A 82 -33.92 -0.88 12.84
N ARG A 83 -33.33 -1.32 13.96
CA ARG A 83 -33.05 -0.45 15.12
C ARG A 83 -31.89 0.47 14.86
N VAL A 84 -30.85 0.07 14.13
CA VAL A 84 -29.68 0.92 13.84
C VAL A 84 -30.10 2.25 13.22
N LEU A 85 -30.93 2.21 12.20
CA LEU A 85 -31.39 3.42 11.50
C LEU A 85 -32.34 4.27 12.33
N SER A 86 -33.26 3.62 13.08
CA SER A 86 -34.18 4.35 13.98
C SER A 86 -33.43 5.03 15.12
N ASP A 87 -32.46 4.34 15.72
CA ASP A 87 -31.65 4.87 16.82
C ASP A 87 -30.70 5.98 16.33
N LEU A 88 -30.13 5.87 15.14
CA LEU A 88 -29.37 6.94 14.48
C LEU A 88 -30.20 8.21 14.30
N ARG A 89 -31.40 8.06 13.75
CA ARG A 89 -32.32 9.20 13.56
C ARG A 89 -32.71 9.84 14.90
N LEU A 90 -32.97 9.03 15.91
CA LEU A 90 -33.32 9.51 17.25
C LEU A 90 -32.14 10.20 17.94
N LEU A 91 -30.94 9.61 17.85
CA LEU A 91 -29.67 10.17 18.36
C LEU A 91 -29.49 11.59 17.80
N ILE A 92 -29.54 11.75 16.49
CA ILE A 92 -29.32 13.03 15.81
C ILE A 92 -30.42 14.05 16.17
N LYS A 93 -31.68 13.62 16.18
CA LYS A 93 -32.80 14.51 16.59
C LYS A 93 -32.64 15.01 18.02
N THR A 94 -32.27 14.13 18.95
CA THR A 94 -32.07 14.47 20.36
C THR A 94 -30.89 15.43 20.54
N GLU A 95 -29.75 15.19 19.87
CA GLU A 95 -28.60 16.10 19.89
C GLU A 95 -28.97 17.50 19.38
N LYS A 96 -29.67 17.58 18.26
CA LYS A 96 -30.14 18.86 17.70
C LYS A 96 -31.08 19.59 18.65
N TYR A 97 -32.01 18.86 19.26
CA TYR A 97 -32.97 19.46 20.19
C TYR A 97 -32.23 20.04 21.42
N ILE A 98 -31.32 19.27 22.01
CA ILE A 98 -30.53 19.72 23.17
C ILE A 98 -29.71 20.96 22.78
N LYS A 99 -28.97 20.90 21.67
CA LYS A 99 -28.14 22.02 21.18
C LYS A 99 -28.94 23.29 20.93
N ARG A 100 -30.15 23.16 20.35
CA ARG A 100 -31.04 24.28 20.07
C ARG A 100 -31.55 24.92 21.37
N LYS A 101 -31.87 24.09 22.37
CA LYS A 101 -32.42 24.57 23.64
C LYS A 101 -31.30 25.19 24.54
N GLN A 102 -30.08 24.70 24.49
CA GLN A 102 -28.98 25.30 25.23
C GLN A 102 -28.65 26.74 24.81
N GLY A 103 -29.05 27.18 23.63
CA GLY A 103 -28.91 28.57 23.15
C GLY A 103 -30.03 29.52 23.58
N THR A 104 -31.01 29.05 24.38
CA THR A 104 -32.15 29.85 24.85
C THR A 104 -32.18 29.90 26.37
N SER A 105 -32.88 30.93 26.91
CA SER A 105 -33.13 31.00 28.37
C SER A 105 -34.05 29.85 28.77
N ILE A 106 -33.60 28.97 29.66
CA ILE A 106 -34.31 27.77 30.11
C ILE A 106 -34.52 27.80 31.62
N SER A 107 -35.64 27.25 32.10
CA SER A 107 -35.89 27.05 33.53
C SER A 107 -34.98 25.95 34.12
N ALA A 108 -34.81 25.94 35.45
CA ALA A 108 -34.03 24.90 36.12
C ALA A 108 -34.57 23.50 35.85
N ILE A 109 -35.88 23.33 35.78
CA ILE A 109 -36.54 22.05 35.47
C ILE A 109 -36.23 21.61 34.02
N GLU A 110 -36.33 22.51 33.06
CA GLU A 110 -35.97 22.22 31.65
C GLU A 110 -34.47 21.83 31.54
N GLY A 111 -33.60 22.50 32.32
CA GLY A 111 -32.16 22.14 32.38
C GLY A 111 -31.95 20.73 32.86
N GLN A 112 -32.62 20.26 33.90
CA GLN A 112 -32.56 18.89 34.38
C GLN A 112 -33.07 17.88 33.35
N ILE A 113 -34.16 18.20 32.66
CA ILE A 113 -34.71 17.36 31.61
C ILE A 113 -33.69 17.21 30.45
N LEU A 114 -33.10 18.32 30.01
CA LEU A 114 -32.07 18.30 28.96
C LEU A 114 -30.83 17.49 29.34
N GLN A 115 -30.38 17.62 30.60
CA GLN A 115 -29.26 16.83 31.12
C GLN A 115 -29.59 15.32 31.10
N THR A 116 -30.79 14.95 31.58
CA THR A 116 -31.24 13.54 31.55
C THR A 116 -31.34 13.01 30.12
N LYS A 117 -31.88 13.78 29.19
CA LYS A 117 -31.95 13.43 27.78
C LYS A 117 -30.57 13.29 27.14
N GLY A 118 -29.64 14.14 27.54
CA GLY A 118 -28.23 14.04 27.13
C GLY A 118 -27.59 12.72 27.58
N ALA A 119 -27.74 12.38 28.85
CA ALA A 119 -27.23 11.12 29.40
C ALA A 119 -27.84 9.89 28.70
N GLN A 120 -29.17 9.90 28.49
CA GLN A 120 -29.85 8.83 27.72
C GLN A 120 -29.32 8.73 26.28
N ASN A 121 -29.01 9.87 25.65
CA ASN A 121 -28.53 9.89 24.28
C ASN A 121 -27.10 9.35 24.18
N THR A 122 -26.24 9.63 25.17
CA THR A 122 -24.90 9.04 25.27
C THR A 122 -24.96 7.52 25.47
N GLY A 123 -25.91 7.02 26.27
CA GLY A 123 -26.15 5.58 26.39
C GLY A 123 -26.57 4.94 25.06
N ARG A 124 -27.52 5.60 24.36
CA ARG A 124 -27.98 5.17 23.03
C ARG A 124 -26.84 5.11 22.02
N GLU A 125 -25.94 6.09 22.03
CA GLU A 125 -24.78 6.11 21.14
C GLU A 125 -23.85 4.89 21.37
N LYS A 126 -23.58 4.54 22.61
CA LYS A 126 -22.78 3.37 22.95
C LYS A 126 -23.45 2.06 22.46
N GLU A 127 -24.73 1.90 22.71
CA GLU A 127 -25.50 0.73 22.23
C GLU A 127 -25.50 0.68 20.69
N LEU A 128 -25.64 1.80 20.04
CA LEU A 128 -25.64 1.91 18.58
C LEU A 128 -24.28 1.49 17.99
N ILE A 129 -23.18 1.93 18.59
CA ILE A 129 -21.83 1.50 18.17
C ILE A 129 -21.70 -0.02 18.24
N GLU A 130 -22.15 -0.64 19.33
CA GLU A 130 -22.09 -2.12 19.48
C GLU A 130 -22.98 -2.83 18.46
N ARG A 131 -24.16 -2.28 18.13
CA ARG A 131 -25.02 -2.81 17.06
C ARG A 131 -24.39 -2.71 15.67
N VAL A 132 -23.76 -1.59 15.37
CA VAL A 132 -23.04 -1.40 14.10
C VAL A 132 -21.86 -2.36 14.02
N LYS A 133 -21.10 -2.55 15.10
CA LYS A 133 -20.04 -3.59 15.17
C LYS A 133 -20.60 -4.98 14.88
N ALA A 134 -21.73 -5.34 15.53
CA ALA A 134 -22.36 -6.63 15.29
C ALA A 134 -22.83 -6.81 13.83
N SER A 135 -23.39 -5.74 13.22
CA SER A 135 -23.82 -5.74 11.82
C SER A 135 -22.62 -5.94 10.87
N VAL A 136 -21.48 -5.29 11.15
CA VAL A 136 -20.23 -5.52 10.39
C VAL A 136 -19.70 -6.95 10.63
N GLY A 137 -19.72 -7.44 11.86
CA GLY A 137 -19.29 -8.80 12.21
C GLY A 137 -20.08 -9.91 11.51
N LYS A 138 -21.31 -9.62 11.08
CA LYS A 138 -22.18 -10.55 10.33
C LYS A 138 -22.31 -10.21 8.85
N SER A 139 -21.62 -9.16 8.39
CA SER A 139 -21.70 -8.69 7.02
C SER A 139 -21.30 -9.73 5.99
N THR A 140 -21.83 -9.61 4.78
CA THR A 140 -21.33 -10.33 3.61
C THR A 140 -20.18 -9.53 3.00
N LEU A 141 -19.04 -10.19 2.76
CA LEU A 141 -17.87 -9.60 2.13
C LEU A 141 -17.84 -9.97 0.66
N VAL A 142 -17.63 -8.99 -0.23
CA VAL A 142 -17.63 -9.20 -1.68
C VAL A 142 -16.41 -8.52 -2.30
N ILE A 143 -15.70 -9.24 -3.17
CA ILE A 143 -14.59 -8.73 -3.99
C ILE A 143 -14.78 -9.26 -5.41
N ASN A 144 -14.81 -8.35 -6.39
CA ASN A 144 -14.89 -8.70 -7.81
C ASN A 144 -15.98 -9.76 -8.09
N ALA A 145 -17.21 -9.44 -7.70
CA ALA A 145 -18.43 -10.25 -7.85
C ALA A 145 -18.45 -11.58 -7.06
N ALA A 146 -17.43 -11.89 -6.27
CA ALA A 146 -17.35 -13.13 -5.50
C ALA A 146 -17.47 -12.85 -3.99
N ASP A 147 -18.21 -13.70 -3.28
CA ASP A 147 -18.30 -13.66 -1.83
C ASP A 147 -16.99 -14.18 -1.21
N ILE A 148 -16.55 -13.51 -0.15
CA ILE A 148 -15.36 -13.86 0.63
C ILE A 148 -15.78 -14.37 1.99
N SER A 149 -15.26 -15.53 2.38
CA SER A 149 -15.54 -16.10 3.69
C SER A 149 -14.60 -15.54 4.76
N SER A 150 -15.14 -15.16 5.90
CA SER A 150 -14.41 -14.95 7.15
C SER A 150 -15.21 -15.64 8.27
N SER A 151 -14.53 -16.37 9.13
CA SER A 151 -15.15 -17.04 10.29
C SER A 151 -15.31 -16.09 11.47
N SER A 152 -14.66 -14.94 11.46
CA SER A 152 -14.68 -13.97 12.56
C SER A 152 -16.01 -13.21 12.61
N GLN A 153 -16.52 -13.04 13.84
CA GLN A 153 -17.62 -12.12 14.15
C GLN A 153 -17.13 -10.77 14.70
N ASP A 154 -15.83 -10.64 14.96
CA ASP A 154 -15.24 -9.34 15.26
C ASP A 154 -15.20 -8.49 14.01
N ALA A 155 -15.74 -7.28 14.10
CA ALA A 155 -15.91 -6.38 12.97
C ALA A 155 -14.58 -6.01 12.28
N LEU A 156 -13.55 -5.68 13.08
CA LEU A 156 -12.25 -5.28 12.55
C LEU A 156 -11.52 -6.47 11.93
N VAL A 157 -11.54 -7.61 12.61
CA VAL A 157 -10.90 -8.84 12.11
C VAL A 157 -11.56 -9.27 10.80
N ARG A 158 -12.89 -9.28 10.73
CA ARG A 158 -13.64 -9.64 9.53
C ARG A 158 -13.30 -8.78 8.32
N VAL A 159 -13.28 -7.45 8.51
CA VAL A 159 -12.88 -6.52 7.44
C VAL A 159 -11.40 -6.71 7.08
N THR A 160 -10.53 -6.96 8.07
CA THR A 160 -9.12 -7.26 7.83
C THR A 160 -8.95 -8.53 7.00
N ASP A 161 -9.64 -9.61 7.30
CA ASP A 161 -9.60 -10.86 6.53
C ASP A 161 -9.99 -10.63 5.06
N GLY A 162 -11.12 -9.93 4.84
CA GLY A 162 -11.53 -9.56 3.48
C GLY A 162 -10.51 -8.69 2.76
N PHE A 163 -9.89 -7.76 3.47
CA PHE A 163 -8.90 -6.87 2.88
C PHE A 163 -7.57 -7.59 2.57
N GLN A 164 -7.17 -8.60 3.35
CA GLN A 164 -6.05 -9.49 3.00
C GLN A 164 -6.26 -10.15 1.63
N GLU A 165 -7.48 -10.62 1.40
CA GLU A 165 -7.85 -11.24 0.13
C GLU A 165 -7.88 -10.22 -1.01
N LEU A 166 -8.37 -8.98 -0.76
CA LEU A 166 -8.32 -7.89 -1.73
C LEU A 166 -6.89 -7.58 -2.15
N ILE A 167 -5.95 -7.42 -1.21
CA ILE A 167 -4.52 -7.22 -1.50
C ILE A 167 -3.99 -8.34 -2.38
N SER A 168 -4.25 -9.59 -2.00
CA SER A 168 -3.75 -10.77 -2.72
C SER A 168 -4.26 -10.84 -4.16
N ARG A 169 -5.50 -10.41 -4.43
CA ARG A 169 -6.11 -10.39 -5.76
C ARG A 169 -5.70 -9.21 -6.61
N THR A 170 -5.50 -8.04 -6.00
CA THR A 170 -5.12 -6.81 -6.71
C THR A 170 -3.63 -6.82 -7.05
N TYR A 171 -2.79 -7.21 -6.09
CA TYR A 171 -1.34 -7.20 -6.24
C TYR A 171 -0.79 -8.61 -6.50
N THR A 172 -1.14 -9.17 -7.67
CA THR A 172 -0.80 -10.55 -8.03
C THR A 172 0.70 -10.81 -8.14
N GLN A 173 1.51 -9.78 -8.36
CA GLN A 173 2.98 -9.86 -8.43
C GLN A 173 3.68 -9.57 -7.09
N LEU A 174 2.92 -9.24 -6.05
CA LEU A 174 3.48 -9.08 -4.70
C LEU A 174 4.13 -10.37 -4.18
N LYS A 175 3.66 -11.52 -4.64
CA LYS A 175 4.22 -12.84 -4.33
C LYS A 175 5.68 -13.02 -4.75
N LEU A 176 6.19 -12.24 -5.71
CA LEU A 176 7.59 -12.30 -6.15
C LEU A 176 8.57 -11.89 -5.04
N LEU A 177 8.11 -11.06 -4.08
CA LEU A 177 8.90 -10.72 -2.89
C LEU A 177 8.95 -11.84 -1.83
N ASP A 178 8.31 -13.00 -2.09
CA ASP A 178 8.31 -14.18 -1.23
C ASP A 178 7.97 -13.88 0.26
N GLY A 179 6.97 -13.03 0.46
CA GLY A 179 6.53 -12.63 1.80
C GLY A 179 7.52 -11.73 2.56
N ARG A 180 8.42 -11.06 1.87
CA ARG A 180 9.46 -10.21 2.46
C ARG A 180 9.19 -8.73 2.26
N THR A 181 9.72 -7.96 3.19
CA THR A 181 9.96 -6.52 3.06
C THR A 181 11.42 -6.28 3.38
N TYR A 182 11.97 -5.25 2.77
CA TYR A 182 13.36 -4.87 2.99
C TYR A 182 13.44 -3.55 3.76
N SER A 183 14.52 -3.36 4.48
CA SER A 183 14.81 -2.12 5.19
C SER A 183 15.72 -1.22 4.36
N GLU A 184 15.65 0.07 4.62
CA GLU A 184 16.56 1.05 4.00
C GLU A 184 18.07 0.74 4.22
N GLN A 185 18.40 0.06 5.32
CA GLN A 185 19.78 -0.33 5.62
C GLN A 185 20.31 -1.39 4.64
N GLN A 186 19.41 -2.22 4.10
CA GLN A 186 19.76 -3.27 3.14
C GLN A 186 20.07 -2.73 1.74
N VAL A 187 19.66 -1.49 1.42
CA VAL A 187 19.95 -0.84 0.13
C VAL A 187 21.46 -0.77 -0.11
N ALA A 188 22.22 -0.35 0.90
CA ALA A 188 23.69 -0.26 0.78
C ALA A 188 24.36 -1.62 0.61
N GLY A 189 23.88 -2.64 1.33
CA GLY A 189 24.39 -4.00 1.22
C GLY A 189 24.11 -4.64 -0.14
N ALA A 190 22.94 -4.39 -0.71
CA ALA A 190 22.57 -4.89 -2.02
C ALA A 190 23.43 -4.30 -3.15
N ALA A 191 23.86 -3.03 -3.02
CA ALA A 191 24.78 -2.42 -3.98
C ALA A 191 26.20 -2.99 -3.94
N ASN A 192 26.58 -3.62 -2.82
CA ASN A 192 27.90 -4.20 -2.64
C ASN A 192 27.80 -5.67 -2.19
N PRO A 193 27.71 -6.63 -3.13
CA PRO A 193 27.54 -8.04 -2.84
C PRO A 193 28.69 -8.64 -1.99
N ASP A 194 29.87 -8.04 -2.02
CA ASP A 194 31.02 -8.47 -1.20
C ASP A 194 30.93 -8.00 0.27
N SER A 195 29.92 -7.24 0.64
CA SER A 195 29.74 -6.71 2.00
C SER A 195 29.38 -7.76 3.05
N GLY A 196 29.00 -8.98 2.63
CA GLY A 196 28.53 -10.04 3.52
C GLY A 196 27.15 -9.77 4.16
N LEU A 197 26.47 -8.71 3.77
CA LEU A 197 25.14 -8.33 4.29
C LEU A 197 24.03 -9.23 3.74
N PHE A 198 24.24 -9.76 2.53
CA PHE A 198 23.41 -10.79 1.93
C PHE A 198 24.23 -12.06 1.76
N ASP A 199 23.78 -13.14 2.42
CA ASP A 199 24.31 -14.45 2.12
C ASP A 199 23.83 -14.96 0.75
N ALA A 200 24.42 -16.06 0.25
CA ALA A 200 24.07 -16.62 -1.05
C ALA A 200 22.58 -17.03 -1.14
N ALA A 201 21.97 -17.43 -0.01
CA ALA A 201 20.57 -17.81 0.04
C ALA A 201 19.64 -16.59 -0.03
N GLU A 202 20.01 -15.48 0.61
CA GLU A 202 19.27 -14.22 0.52
C GLU A 202 19.42 -13.59 -0.86
N ALA A 203 20.64 -13.57 -1.41
CA ALA A 203 20.89 -13.08 -2.77
C ALA A 203 20.08 -13.86 -3.81
N SER A 204 19.94 -15.19 -3.67
CA SER A 204 19.13 -16.00 -4.59
C SER A 204 17.66 -15.60 -4.63
N LYS A 205 17.11 -15.09 -3.53
CA LYS A 205 15.71 -14.65 -3.42
C LYS A 205 15.45 -13.28 -4.03
N LEU A 206 16.51 -12.47 -4.19
CA LEU A 206 16.43 -11.20 -4.93
C LEU A 206 16.39 -11.40 -6.45
N PHE A 207 16.78 -12.59 -6.95
CA PHE A 207 16.87 -12.83 -8.39
C PHE A 207 15.53 -12.64 -9.11
N ALA A 208 14.49 -13.37 -8.72
CA ALA A 208 13.20 -13.31 -9.41
C ALA A 208 12.59 -11.92 -9.44
N PRO A 209 12.49 -11.18 -8.31
CA PRO A 209 11.96 -9.82 -8.34
C PRO A 209 12.91 -8.82 -9.04
N SER A 210 14.24 -9.02 -8.98
CA SER A 210 15.17 -8.13 -9.70
C SER A 210 15.12 -8.32 -11.22
N GLU A 211 14.90 -9.54 -11.71
CA GLU A 211 14.70 -9.79 -13.14
C GLU A 211 13.44 -9.10 -13.67
N GLU A 212 12.39 -8.95 -12.85
CA GLU A 212 11.20 -8.18 -13.22
C GLU A 212 11.53 -6.69 -13.38
N VAL A 213 12.31 -6.11 -12.43
CA VAL A 213 12.82 -4.73 -12.55
C VAL A 213 13.68 -4.58 -13.81
N LEU A 214 14.60 -5.50 -14.04
CA LEU A 214 15.47 -5.47 -15.22
C LEU A 214 14.67 -5.56 -16.53
N SER A 215 13.69 -6.45 -16.57
CA SER A 215 12.79 -6.62 -17.73
C SER A 215 11.99 -5.34 -18.00
N PHE A 216 11.57 -4.64 -16.95
CA PHE A 216 10.91 -3.33 -17.07
C PHE A 216 11.85 -2.30 -17.71
N VAL A 217 13.09 -2.21 -17.20
CA VAL A 217 14.10 -1.27 -17.72
C VAL A 217 14.41 -1.55 -19.19
N LEU A 218 14.65 -2.83 -19.53
CA LEU A 218 14.98 -3.25 -20.91
C LEU A 218 13.83 -2.95 -21.89
N ARG A 219 12.57 -3.20 -21.49
CA ARG A 219 11.40 -2.89 -22.33
C ARG A 219 11.29 -1.41 -22.63
N LYS A 220 11.51 -0.57 -21.63
CA LYS A 220 11.44 0.89 -21.77
C LYS A 220 12.59 1.41 -22.65
N GLU A 221 13.80 0.91 -22.45
CA GLU A 221 14.94 1.27 -23.30
C GLU A 221 14.72 0.87 -24.77
N ALA A 222 14.17 -0.35 -25.01
CA ALA A 222 13.84 -0.79 -26.38
C ALA A 222 12.82 0.12 -27.09
N LEU A 223 11.98 0.84 -26.32
CA LEU A 223 11.07 1.85 -26.84
C LEU A 223 11.72 3.24 -26.99
N GLY A 224 13.00 3.39 -26.64
CA GLY A 224 13.70 4.67 -26.65
C GLY A 224 13.32 5.59 -25.46
N GLU A 225 12.67 5.05 -24.43
CA GLU A 225 12.26 5.81 -23.26
C GLU A 225 13.36 5.81 -22.19
N GLN A 226 13.64 6.98 -21.63
CA GLN A 226 14.55 7.10 -20.49
C GLN A 226 13.86 6.60 -19.21
N VAL A 227 14.51 5.67 -18.50
CA VAL A 227 13.98 5.10 -17.25
C VAL A 227 14.60 5.81 -16.06
N THR A 228 13.78 6.44 -15.24
CA THR A 228 14.21 7.03 -13.96
C THR A 228 13.81 6.12 -12.79
N VAL A 229 14.50 6.28 -11.66
CA VAL A 229 14.08 5.60 -10.40
C VAL A 229 12.63 5.91 -10.08
N LYS A 230 12.19 7.16 -10.29
CA LYS A 230 10.78 7.54 -10.12
C LYS A 230 9.83 6.71 -10.99
N THR A 231 10.15 6.53 -12.27
CA THR A 231 9.32 5.74 -13.20
C THR A 231 9.21 4.27 -12.75
N ILE A 232 10.31 3.70 -12.24
CA ILE A 232 10.32 2.33 -11.69
C ILE A 232 9.44 2.27 -10.43
N VAL A 233 9.64 3.20 -9.49
CA VAL A 233 8.85 3.26 -8.24
C VAL A 233 7.37 3.44 -8.55
N ASP A 234 6.99 4.39 -9.37
CA ASP A 234 5.58 4.65 -9.73
C ASP A 234 4.92 3.42 -10.38
N SER A 235 5.67 2.63 -11.16
CA SER A 235 5.15 1.42 -11.82
C SER A 235 5.06 0.22 -10.88
N LEU A 236 6.02 0.04 -9.97
CA LEU A 236 6.09 -1.15 -9.12
C LEU A 236 5.37 -0.98 -7.77
N THR A 237 5.08 0.26 -7.36
CA THR A 237 4.16 0.51 -6.23
C THR A 237 2.70 0.35 -6.62
N ALA A 238 2.37 0.52 -7.89
CA ALA A 238 1.02 0.32 -8.42
C ALA A 238 0.72 -1.18 -8.70
N LYS A 239 -0.54 -1.47 -9.00
CA LYS A 239 -0.92 -2.82 -9.47
C LYS A 239 -0.25 -3.16 -10.81
N PRO A 240 0.13 -4.40 -11.04
CA PRO A 240 -0.14 -5.60 -10.24
C PRO A 240 0.89 -5.92 -9.16
N TYR A 241 1.87 -5.05 -8.89
CA TYR A 241 3.01 -5.31 -8.01
C TYR A 241 2.73 -4.96 -6.55
N GLY A 242 2.42 -3.71 -6.23
CA GLY A 242 2.18 -3.22 -4.87
C GLY A 242 3.41 -3.29 -3.96
N TRP A 243 4.62 -3.24 -4.53
CA TRP A 243 5.87 -3.33 -3.77
C TRP A 243 6.12 -2.03 -3.00
N ASP A 244 6.71 -2.14 -1.81
CA ASP A 244 7.11 -0.96 -1.04
C ASP A 244 8.39 -0.33 -1.61
N LEU A 245 8.59 0.94 -1.27
CA LEU A 245 9.72 1.72 -1.77
C LEU A 245 11.06 1.09 -1.44
N ALA A 246 11.26 0.64 -0.19
CA ALA A 246 12.54 0.06 0.25
C ALA A 246 12.86 -1.23 -0.51
N SER A 247 11.85 -2.07 -0.78
CA SER A 247 12.01 -3.27 -1.61
C SER A 247 12.48 -2.92 -3.03
N ILE A 248 11.86 -1.92 -3.66
CA ILE A 248 12.23 -1.47 -5.00
C ILE A 248 13.67 -0.92 -5.01
N GLU A 249 14.04 -0.11 -4.04
CA GLU A 249 15.40 0.45 -3.91
C GLU A 249 16.46 -0.66 -3.71
N VAL A 250 16.16 -1.68 -2.90
CA VAL A 250 17.04 -2.84 -2.71
C VAL A 250 17.23 -3.61 -4.02
N LEU A 251 16.16 -3.81 -4.79
CA LEU A 251 16.24 -4.51 -6.08
C LEU A 251 17.05 -3.74 -7.12
N ILE A 252 16.87 -2.42 -7.19
CA ILE A 252 17.69 -1.55 -8.07
C ILE A 252 19.17 -1.63 -7.63
N SER A 253 19.43 -1.52 -6.31
CA SER A 253 20.79 -1.64 -5.76
C SER A 253 21.43 -2.99 -6.07
N PHE A 254 20.67 -4.07 -5.95
CA PHE A 254 21.14 -5.42 -6.28
C PHE A 254 21.50 -5.55 -7.77
N LEU A 255 20.69 -4.99 -8.67
CA LEU A 255 21.01 -4.96 -10.09
C LEU A 255 22.28 -4.15 -10.41
N ILE A 256 22.53 -3.06 -9.68
CA ILE A 256 23.77 -2.29 -9.80
C ILE A 256 24.97 -3.10 -9.22
N GLY A 257 24.78 -3.71 -8.05
CA GLY A 257 25.79 -4.55 -7.42
C GLY A 257 26.22 -5.75 -8.28
N THR A 258 25.26 -6.33 -9.01
CA THR A 258 25.50 -7.42 -9.96
C THR A 258 25.87 -6.94 -11.38
N SER A 259 26.12 -5.66 -11.56
CA SER A 259 26.52 -5.05 -12.84
C SER A 259 25.53 -5.32 -14.00
N LYS A 260 24.22 -5.37 -13.69
CA LYS A 260 23.14 -5.50 -14.70
C LYS A 260 22.65 -4.15 -15.20
N VAL A 261 22.65 -3.15 -14.30
CA VAL A 261 22.26 -1.78 -14.62
C VAL A 261 23.23 -0.78 -14.03
N THR A 262 23.20 0.43 -14.53
CA THR A 262 23.95 1.59 -14.02
C THR A 262 23.00 2.65 -13.54
N LEU A 263 23.43 3.49 -12.58
CA LEU A 263 22.67 4.62 -12.06
C LEU A 263 23.43 5.92 -12.34
N THR A 264 22.77 6.84 -13.03
CA THR A 264 23.30 8.16 -13.38
C THR A 264 22.43 9.23 -12.74
N VAL A 265 23.03 10.17 -12.01
CA VAL A 265 22.31 11.31 -11.40
C VAL A 265 22.94 12.59 -11.93
N ASP A 266 22.09 13.48 -12.44
CA ASP A 266 22.52 14.76 -13.02
C ASP A 266 23.64 14.60 -14.07
N GLY A 267 23.59 13.53 -14.88
CA GLY A 267 24.57 13.21 -15.91
C GLY A 267 25.83 12.49 -15.41
N ASN A 268 26.00 12.32 -14.10
CA ASN A 268 27.15 11.66 -13.51
C ASN A 268 26.85 10.21 -13.16
N LEU A 269 27.64 9.28 -13.68
CA LEU A 269 27.57 7.87 -13.33
C LEU A 269 28.03 7.66 -11.88
N LEU A 270 27.19 7.09 -11.04
CA LEU A 270 27.48 6.88 -9.63
C LEU A 270 28.36 5.66 -9.40
N LYS A 271 29.21 5.74 -8.37
CA LYS A 271 29.92 4.59 -7.82
C LYS A 271 28.99 3.79 -6.91
N ARG A 272 29.28 2.50 -6.74
CA ARG A 272 28.49 1.60 -5.86
C ARG A 272 28.28 2.15 -4.44
N SER A 273 29.32 2.79 -3.88
CA SER A 273 29.24 3.42 -2.55
C SER A 273 28.26 4.61 -2.44
N GLU A 274 27.92 5.24 -3.57
CA GLU A 274 27.06 6.41 -3.62
C GLU A 274 25.57 6.04 -3.89
N VAL A 275 25.33 4.82 -4.40
CA VAL A 275 24.02 4.34 -4.83
C VAL A 275 22.99 4.42 -3.72
N ALA A 276 23.29 3.92 -2.54
CA ALA A 276 22.36 3.92 -1.43
C ALA A 276 21.92 5.34 -1.01
N THR A 277 22.87 6.28 -0.98
CA THR A 277 22.58 7.69 -0.66
C THR A 277 21.69 8.33 -1.72
N ALA A 278 21.92 8.02 -3.00
CA ALA A 278 21.13 8.56 -4.11
C ALA A 278 19.73 7.98 -4.12
N LEU A 279 19.56 6.66 -3.94
CA LEU A 279 18.25 6.00 -3.94
C LEU A 279 17.38 6.42 -2.73
N ARG A 280 17.97 6.60 -1.55
CA ARG A 280 17.24 7.07 -0.36
C ARG A 280 16.77 8.52 -0.45
N ASN A 281 17.31 9.31 -1.39
CA ASN A 281 16.86 10.66 -1.63
C ASN A 281 15.73 10.70 -2.68
N THR A 282 14.50 10.53 -2.21
CA THR A 282 13.30 10.49 -3.08
C THR A 282 13.13 11.74 -3.96
N GLN A 283 13.65 12.89 -3.55
CA GLN A 283 13.61 14.12 -4.35
C GLN A 283 14.45 14.00 -5.63
N LYS A 284 15.48 13.16 -5.62
CA LYS A 284 16.35 12.92 -6.78
C LYS A 284 15.87 11.80 -7.69
N HIS A 285 14.85 11.03 -7.32
CA HIS A 285 14.36 9.89 -8.12
C HIS A 285 13.98 10.27 -9.56
N ALA A 286 13.47 11.48 -9.77
CA ALA A 286 13.12 11.97 -11.12
C ALA A 286 14.34 12.25 -12.01
N HIS A 287 15.51 12.49 -11.41
CA HIS A 287 16.77 12.80 -12.10
C HIS A 287 17.77 11.63 -12.04
N ALA A 288 17.43 10.58 -11.32
CA ALA A 288 18.23 9.37 -11.20
C ALA A 288 17.83 8.39 -12.32
N VAL A 289 18.67 8.26 -13.32
CA VAL A 289 18.44 7.44 -14.52
C VAL A 289 19.05 6.07 -14.34
N VAL A 290 18.23 5.03 -14.56
CA VAL A 290 18.64 3.65 -14.57
C VAL A 290 18.76 3.17 -16.00
N SER A 291 19.95 2.71 -16.40
CA SER A 291 20.21 2.21 -17.75
C SER A 291 20.78 0.80 -17.69
N PRO A 292 20.44 -0.09 -18.62
CA PRO A 292 21.07 -1.39 -18.70
C PRO A 292 22.57 -1.24 -18.87
N GLN A 293 23.32 -2.06 -18.16
CA GLN A 293 24.75 -2.11 -18.38
C GLN A 293 25.03 -2.85 -19.70
N LYS A 294 25.81 -2.22 -20.59
CA LYS A 294 26.28 -2.91 -21.79
C LYS A 294 27.10 -4.12 -21.38
N THR A 295 26.68 -5.29 -21.81
CA THR A 295 27.46 -6.52 -21.59
C THR A 295 28.74 -6.43 -22.40
N PHE A 296 29.85 -6.40 -21.72
CA PHE A 296 31.15 -6.53 -22.37
C PHE A 296 31.45 -8.03 -22.56
N ASP A 297 31.98 -8.37 -23.72
CA ASP A 297 32.46 -9.74 -23.99
C ASP A 297 33.54 -10.09 -22.94
N GLU A 298 33.26 -11.11 -22.12
CA GLU A 298 34.14 -11.55 -21.04
C GLU A 298 35.57 -11.84 -21.52
N ARG A 299 35.72 -12.38 -22.76
CA ARG A 299 37.00 -12.63 -23.37
C ARG A 299 37.77 -11.33 -23.64
N ARG A 300 37.10 -10.30 -24.11
CA ARG A 300 37.67 -8.98 -24.34
C ARG A 300 38.07 -8.28 -23.04
N VAL A 301 37.21 -8.40 -22.02
CA VAL A 301 37.51 -7.87 -20.67
C VAL A 301 38.72 -8.56 -20.08
N ALA A 302 38.80 -9.89 -20.16
CA ALA A 302 39.95 -10.68 -19.68
C ALA A 302 41.23 -10.34 -20.45
N ALA A 303 41.13 -10.17 -21.77
CA ALA A 303 42.27 -9.78 -22.60
C ALA A 303 42.76 -8.35 -22.28
N PHE A 304 41.84 -7.41 -22.08
CA PHE A 304 42.16 -6.04 -21.71
C PHE A 304 42.80 -5.98 -20.31
N ARG A 305 42.25 -6.71 -19.35
CA ARG A 305 42.81 -6.84 -18.00
C ARG A 305 44.22 -7.43 -18.02
N LYS A 306 44.42 -8.47 -18.82
CA LYS A 306 45.76 -9.03 -19.00
C LYS A 306 46.73 -8.01 -19.60
N PHE A 307 46.29 -7.22 -20.57
CA PHE A 307 47.06 -6.12 -21.14
C PHE A 307 47.43 -5.08 -20.07
N CYS A 308 46.50 -4.66 -19.20
CA CYS A 308 46.78 -3.73 -18.10
C CYS A 308 47.84 -4.33 -17.13
N THR A 309 47.70 -5.62 -16.80
CA THR A 309 48.63 -6.31 -15.89
C THR A 309 50.01 -6.46 -16.49
N ASP A 310 50.09 -6.94 -17.74
CA ASP A 310 51.36 -7.32 -18.38
C ASP A 310 52.03 -6.16 -19.13
N GLY A 311 51.23 -5.19 -19.64
CA GLY A 311 51.71 -4.10 -20.48
C GLY A 311 51.81 -2.75 -19.79
N CYS A 312 50.97 -2.52 -18.75
CA CYS A 312 50.97 -1.26 -18.00
C CYS A 312 51.51 -1.38 -16.58
N ASP A 313 52.03 -2.56 -16.21
CA ASP A 313 52.62 -2.86 -14.88
C ASP A 313 51.63 -2.64 -13.71
N GLU A 314 50.33 -2.92 -13.94
CA GLU A 314 49.26 -2.76 -12.94
C GLU A 314 48.70 -4.10 -12.45
N PRO A 315 49.33 -4.72 -11.43
CA PRO A 315 48.95 -6.05 -10.95
C PRO A 315 47.57 -6.12 -10.30
N ASN A 316 47.00 -4.97 -9.92
CA ASN A 316 45.69 -4.85 -9.25
C ASN A 316 44.58 -4.32 -10.15
N ALA A 317 44.63 -4.51 -11.46
CA ALA A 317 43.61 -4.07 -12.39
C ALA A 317 42.21 -4.57 -11.95
N PRO A 318 41.18 -3.67 -11.87
CA PRO A 318 39.86 -3.98 -11.38
C PRO A 318 39.22 -5.17 -12.11
N LYS A 319 38.39 -5.95 -11.40
CA LYS A 319 37.62 -7.05 -11.99
C LYS A 319 36.37 -6.56 -12.71
N ASP A 320 35.81 -5.44 -12.24
CA ASP A 320 34.64 -4.82 -12.84
C ASP A 320 35.02 -4.16 -14.18
N PRO A 321 34.30 -4.49 -15.28
CA PRO A 321 34.59 -3.93 -16.61
C PRO A 321 34.50 -2.41 -16.68
N LEU A 322 33.60 -1.78 -15.91
CA LEU A 322 33.44 -0.33 -15.89
C LEU A 322 34.54 0.36 -15.09
N GLU A 323 34.96 -0.23 -13.98
CA GLU A 323 36.09 0.27 -13.21
C GLU A 323 37.38 0.09 -14.03
N LEU A 324 37.53 -1.05 -14.72
CA LEU A 324 38.65 -1.33 -15.60
C LEU A 324 38.73 -0.34 -16.78
N ALA A 325 37.61 0.09 -17.31
CA ALA A 325 37.57 1.08 -18.40
C ALA A 325 37.88 2.52 -17.95
N ARG A 326 37.85 2.78 -16.65
CA ARG A 326 38.20 4.08 -16.05
C ARG A 326 39.62 4.16 -15.51
N HIS A 327 40.23 3.02 -15.39
CA HIS A 327 41.59 2.85 -14.92
C HIS A 327 42.59 3.16 -16.04
#